data_b71c03be8cf7c443fc87490a3afaf7d1
#
_entry.id   b71c03be8cf7c443fc87490a3afaf7d1
#
_cell.length_a   1.000
_cell.length_b   1.000
_cell.length_c   1.000
_cell.angle_alpha   90.00
_cell.angle_beta   90.00
_cell.angle_gamma   90.00
#
_symmetry.space_group_name_H-M   'P 1'
#
loop_
_entity.id
_entity.type
_entity.pdbx_description
1 polymer ?
#
loop_
_entity_poly.entity_id
_entity_poly.type
_entity_poly.pdbx_seq_one_letter_code
_entity_poly.pdbx_strand_id
1 'polypeptide(L)'
;MKVVFDAEPLIAFAFDEPGAGYVEDFLDDVYDGEIDGYVTTINLAEFRYIAARLSSPERADVHIEDLKQMGVTEYRIDDLWELASDLKTTYSPSLGDAYAVAATKQEDNNGNDVTLLVGADDDYDDFEEEERFKHLIERFRDEPA
;
A
#
# COMPACT_ATOMS: atom_id res chain seq x y z
N MET A 1 1.55 3.83 15.58
CA MET A 1 0.67 3.57 14.43
C MET A 1 1.52 3.35 13.19
N LYS A 2 1.16 2.36 12.42
CA LYS A 2 1.84 2.03 11.16
C LYS A 2 0.86 2.11 10.00
N VAL A 3 1.33 2.52 8.83
CA VAL A 3 0.54 2.48 7.61
C VAL A 3 1.30 1.70 6.55
N VAL A 4 0.61 0.77 5.88
CA VAL A 4 1.11 0.08 4.70
C VAL A 4 0.39 0.69 3.51
N PHE A 5 1.14 1.17 2.53
CA PHE A 5 0.58 1.76 1.32
C PHE A 5 0.54 0.72 0.21
N ASP A 6 -0.65 0.51 -0.37
CA ASP A 6 -0.74 -0.15 -1.67
C ASP A 6 -0.13 0.77 -2.75
N ALA A 7 0.09 0.26 -3.95
CA ALA A 7 0.67 1.06 -5.03
C ALA A 7 -0.25 2.21 -5.47
N GLU A 8 -1.57 1.97 -5.53
CA GLU A 8 -2.51 2.97 -6.05
C GLU A 8 -2.46 4.31 -5.29
N PRO A 9 -2.50 4.37 -3.94
CA PRO A 9 -2.41 5.65 -3.25
C PRO A 9 -1.08 6.38 -3.52
N LEU A 10 0.01 5.65 -3.65
CA LEU A 10 1.30 6.28 -3.95
C LEU A 10 1.34 6.85 -5.37
N ILE A 11 0.72 6.18 -6.34
CA ILE A 11 0.56 6.68 -7.71
C ILE A 11 -0.31 7.94 -7.70
N ALA A 12 -1.44 7.91 -6.99
CA ALA A 12 -2.32 9.07 -6.90
C ALA A 12 -1.58 10.30 -6.35
N PHE A 13 -0.78 10.10 -5.31
CA PHE A 13 0.04 11.17 -4.75
C PHE A 13 1.08 11.68 -5.76
N ALA A 14 1.83 10.78 -6.38
CA ALA A 14 2.93 11.16 -7.28
C ALA A 14 2.44 11.89 -8.54
N PHE A 15 1.24 11.56 -9.04
CA PHE A 15 0.70 12.10 -10.28
C PHE A 15 -0.52 13.01 -10.07
N ASP A 16 -0.74 13.44 -8.84
CA ASP A 16 -1.81 14.38 -8.48
C ASP A 16 -3.19 13.93 -8.98
N GLU A 17 -3.51 12.67 -8.74
CA GLU A 17 -4.81 12.10 -9.07
C GLU A 17 -5.84 12.42 -7.98
N PRO A 18 -7.16 12.20 -8.24
CA PRO A 18 -8.18 12.40 -7.22
C PRO A 18 -7.87 11.61 -5.93
N GLY A 19 -7.98 12.28 -4.79
CA GLY A 19 -7.66 11.71 -3.49
C GLY A 19 -6.21 11.91 -3.04
N ALA A 20 -5.36 12.53 -3.87
CA ALA A 20 -3.94 12.76 -3.54
C ALA A 20 -3.75 13.46 -2.20
N GLY A 21 -4.61 14.43 -1.87
CA GLY A 21 -4.52 15.16 -0.60
C GLY A 21 -4.73 14.27 0.62
N TYR A 22 -5.60 13.27 0.50
CA TYR A 22 -5.82 12.30 1.57
C TYR A 22 -4.54 11.47 1.82
N VAL A 23 -3.88 11.04 0.75
CA VAL A 23 -2.62 10.29 0.85
C VAL A 23 -1.52 11.18 1.39
N GLU A 24 -1.46 12.44 0.94
CA GLU A 24 -0.46 13.40 1.41
C GLU A 24 -0.52 13.59 2.92
N ASP A 25 -1.71 13.61 3.52
CA ASP A 25 -1.84 13.73 4.97
C ASP A 25 -1.15 12.57 5.71
N PHE A 26 -1.28 11.33 5.20
CA PHE A 26 -0.54 10.19 5.73
C PHE A 26 0.97 10.36 5.55
N LEU A 27 1.40 10.80 4.36
CA LEU A 27 2.83 10.98 4.07
C LEU A 27 3.44 12.10 4.92
N ASP A 28 2.69 13.16 5.20
CA ASP A 28 3.12 14.23 6.10
C ASP A 28 3.37 13.68 7.51
N ASP A 29 2.47 12.82 8.01
CA ASP A 29 2.61 12.18 9.32
C ASP A 29 3.81 11.22 9.34
N VAL A 30 4.09 10.53 8.24
CA VAL A 30 5.29 9.70 8.11
C VAL A 30 6.55 10.55 8.17
N TYR A 31 6.57 11.64 7.42
CA TYR A 31 7.71 12.58 7.38
C TYR A 31 7.98 13.19 8.76
N ASP A 32 6.92 13.51 9.49
CA ASP A 32 7.03 14.12 10.82
C ASP A 32 7.37 13.10 11.91
N GLY A 33 7.43 11.80 11.58
CA GLY A 33 7.73 10.75 12.55
C GLY A 33 6.53 10.37 13.43
N GLU A 34 5.34 10.85 13.12
CA GLU A 34 4.12 10.55 13.88
C GLU A 34 3.66 9.11 13.66
N ILE A 35 3.85 8.59 12.43
CA ILE A 35 3.52 7.21 12.05
C ILE A 35 4.67 6.61 11.24
N ASP A 36 4.76 5.29 11.24
CA ASP A 36 5.70 4.54 10.40
C ASP A 36 5.01 4.15 9.08
N GLY A 37 5.61 4.49 7.95
CA GLY A 37 5.05 4.21 6.63
C GLY A 37 5.84 3.14 5.89
N TYR A 38 5.13 2.20 5.28
CA TYR A 38 5.72 1.06 4.57
C TYR A 38 5.06 0.82 3.23
N VAL A 39 5.84 0.30 2.30
CA VAL A 39 5.35 -0.27 1.04
C VAL A 39 6.03 -1.62 0.85
N THR A 40 5.27 -2.68 0.51
CA THR A 40 5.90 -3.99 0.31
C THR A 40 6.81 -3.96 -0.91
N THR A 41 7.78 -4.88 -0.95
CA THR A 41 8.70 -5.01 -2.08
C THR A 41 7.94 -5.15 -3.41
N ILE A 42 6.87 -5.95 -3.43
CA ILE A 42 6.11 -6.17 -4.67
C ILE A 42 5.27 -4.94 -5.05
N ASN A 43 4.69 -4.25 -4.08
CA ASN A 43 3.94 -3.02 -4.36
C ASN A 43 4.88 -1.89 -4.80
N LEU A 44 6.11 -1.87 -4.31
CA LEU A 44 7.11 -0.92 -4.78
C LEU A 44 7.46 -1.19 -6.26
N ALA A 45 7.58 -2.46 -6.64
CA ALA A 45 7.80 -2.85 -8.04
C ALA A 45 6.62 -2.43 -8.93
N GLU A 46 5.39 -2.63 -8.45
CA GLU A 46 4.19 -2.17 -9.15
C GLU A 46 4.18 -0.65 -9.30
N PHE A 47 4.47 0.07 -8.24
CA PHE A 47 4.56 1.53 -8.28
C PHE A 47 5.56 1.99 -9.35
N ARG A 48 6.77 1.42 -9.36
CA ARG A 48 7.80 1.79 -10.33
C ARG A 48 7.35 1.51 -11.76
N TYR A 49 6.76 0.35 -11.98
CA TYR A 49 6.25 -0.05 -13.30
C TYR A 49 5.18 0.92 -13.80
N ILE A 50 4.20 1.23 -12.98
CA ILE A 50 3.09 2.13 -13.34
C ILE A 50 3.62 3.55 -13.56
N ALA A 51 4.46 4.05 -12.66
CA ALA A 51 5.05 5.39 -12.76
C ALA A 51 5.89 5.51 -14.03
N ALA A 52 6.65 4.48 -14.40
CA ALA A 52 7.43 4.47 -15.62
C ALA A 52 6.55 4.52 -16.87
N ARG A 53 5.40 3.84 -16.83
CA ARG A 53 4.44 3.87 -17.93
C ARG A 53 3.73 5.20 -18.08
N LEU A 54 3.45 5.87 -16.96
CA LEU A 54 2.80 7.19 -16.94
C LEU A 54 3.77 8.31 -17.31
N SER A 55 5.06 8.10 -17.17
CA SER A 55 6.09 9.11 -17.41
C SER A 55 7.30 8.50 -18.11
N SER A 56 8.33 8.13 -17.36
CA SER A 56 9.55 7.48 -17.86
C SER A 56 10.21 6.69 -16.71
N PRO A 57 11.11 5.74 -17.03
CA PRO A 57 11.87 5.04 -15.98
C PRO A 57 12.65 5.99 -15.08
N GLU A 58 13.23 7.05 -15.65
CA GLU A 58 14.00 8.04 -14.91
C GLU A 58 13.11 8.82 -13.94
N ARG A 59 11.90 9.21 -14.36
CA ARG A 59 10.94 9.90 -13.50
C ARG A 59 10.41 8.98 -12.42
N ALA A 60 10.19 7.69 -12.74
CA ALA A 60 9.78 6.70 -11.74
C ALA A 60 10.82 6.59 -10.63
N ASP A 61 12.11 6.57 -10.96
CA ASP A 61 13.18 6.51 -9.97
C ASP A 61 13.23 7.76 -9.10
N VAL A 62 12.94 8.94 -9.66
CA VAL A 62 12.83 10.18 -8.88
C VAL A 62 11.68 10.09 -7.89
N HIS A 63 10.52 9.60 -8.30
CA HIS A 63 9.37 9.43 -7.40
C HIS A 63 9.67 8.44 -6.26
N ILE A 64 10.38 7.35 -6.56
CA ILE A 64 10.78 6.39 -5.52
C ILE A 64 11.71 7.04 -4.52
N GLU A 65 12.70 7.81 -4.99
CA GLU A 65 13.62 8.51 -4.10
C GLU A 65 12.88 9.51 -3.22
N ASP A 66 11.91 10.23 -3.76
CA ASP A 66 11.07 11.17 -3.01
C ASP A 66 10.32 10.45 -1.88
N LEU A 67 9.73 9.28 -2.16
CA LEU A 67 9.03 8.48 -1.14
C LEU A 67 9.99 8.05 -0.02
N LYS A 68 11.19 7.62 -0.37
CA LYS A 68 12.21 7.25 0.62
C LYS A 68 12.60 8.43 1.49
N GLN A 69 12.78 9.61 0.89
CA GLN A 69 13.12 10.83 1.62
C GLN A 69 11.99 11.28 2.55
N MET A 70 10.74 10.96 2.21
CA MET A 70 9.59 11.19 3.10
C MET A 70 9.54 10.21 4.27
N GLY A 71 10.35 9.16 4.25
CA GLY A 71 10.41 8.17 5.31
C GLY A 71 9.66 6.87 5.02
N VAL A 72 9.13 6.70 3.80
CA VAL A 72 8.48 5.43 3.42
C VAL A 72 9.56 4.35 3.29
N THR A 73 9.36 3.25 4.01
CA THR A 73 10.33 2.15 4.10
C THR A 73 9.80 0.94 3.34
N GLU A 74 10.68 0.24 2.65
CA GLU A 74 10.33 -1.03 2.02
C GLU A 74 10.03 -2.07 3.10
N TYR A 75 8.87 -2.72 2.99
CA TYR A 75 8.49 -3.84 3.85
C TYR A 75 8.87 -5.14 3.14
N ARG A 76 9.83 -5.86 3.68
CA ARG A 76 10.34 -7.08 3.07
C ARG A 76 9.31 -8.21 3.16
N ILE A 77 9.21 -8.97 2.08
CA ILE A 77 8.15 -9.99 1.91
C ILE A 77 8.67 -11.43 1.96
N ASP A 78 9.94 -11.62 2.33
CA ASP A 78 10.61 -12.92 2.25
C ASP A 78 9.85 -14.02 3.00
N ASP A 79 9.24 -13.68 4.13
CA ASP A 79 8.54 -14.64 5.00
C ASP A 79 7.01 -14.57 4.84
N LEU A 80 6.50 -13.82 3.85
CA LEU A 80 5.06 -13.62 3.67
C LEU A 80 4.43 -14.48 2.58
N TRP A 81 5.22 -15.24 1.84
CA TRP A 81 4.74 -15.95 0.65
C TRP A 81 3.64 -16.97 0.98
N GLU A 82 3.73 -17.64 2.13
CA GLU A 82 2.73 -18.64 2.53
C GLU A 82 1.39 -17.97 2.85
N LEU A 83 1.39 -16.92 3.68
CA LEU A 83 0.17 -16.18 4.00
C LEU A 83 -0.44 -15.54 2.74
N ALA A 84 0.39 -14.91 1.90
CA ALA A 84 -0.09 -14.30 0.66
C ALA A 84 -0.73 -15.35 -0.27
N SER A 85 -0.12 -16.54 -0.36
CA SER A 85 -0.65 -17.65 -1.14
C SER A 85 -2.02 -18.10 -0.61
N ASP A 86 -2.15 -18.23 0.70
CA ASP A 86 -3.41 -18.62 1.34
C ASP A 86 -4.51 -17.59 1.07
N LEU A 87 -4.18 -16.30 1.17
CA LEU A 87 -5.13 -15.22 0.90
C LEU A 87 -5.58 -15.24 -0.55
N LYS A 88 -4.64 -15.44 -1.48
CA LYS A 88 -4.99 -15.53 -2.90
C LYS A 88 -5.86 -16.74 -3.20
N THR A 89 -5.61 -17.86 -2.56
CA THR A 89 -6.42 -19.07 -2.74
C THR A 89 -7.86 -18.87 -2.24
N THR A 90 -8.03 -18.17 -1.12
CA THR A 90 -9.33 -17.99 -0.48
C THR A 90 -10.16 -16.88 -1.13
N TYR A 91 -9.51 -15.73 -1.46
CA TYR A 91 -10.21 -14.51 -1.89
C TYR A 91 -9.94 -14.11 -3.33
N SER A 92 -8.92 -14.67 -3.95
CA SER A 92 -8.54 -14.43 -5.36
C SER A 92 -8.14 -12.99 -5.72
N PRO A 93 -7.49 -12.22 -4.82
CA PRO A 93 -6.97 -10.90 -5.21
C PRO A 93 -5.77 -11.07 -6.16
N SER A 94 -5.29 -9.97 -6.73
CA SER A 94 -3.98 -9.97 -7.39
C SER A 94 -2.90 -10.36 -6.38
N LEU A 95 -1.77 -10.86 -6.86
CA LEU A 95 -0.69 -11.26 -5.97
C LEU A 95 -0.14 -10.06 -5.17
N GLY A 96 -0.01 -8.90 -5.81
CA GLY A 96 0.42 -7.69 -5.12
C GLY A 96 -0.51 -7.29 -3.98
N ASP A 97 -1.83 -7.37 -4.21
CA ASP A 97 -2.82 -7.05 -3.18
C ASP A 97 -2.79 -8.08 -2.05
N ALA A 98 -2.59 -9.36 -2.38
CA ALA A 98 -2.42 -10.41 -1.38
C ALA A 98 -1.22 -10.13 -0.46
N TYR A 99 -0.09 -9.70 -1.01
CA TYR A 99 1.08 -9.34 -0.21
C TYR A 99 0.84 -8.09 0.65
N ALA A 100 0.11 -7.10 0.14
CA ALA A 100 -0.23 -5.91 0.92
C ALA A 100 -1.06 -6.29 2.15
N VAL A 101 -2.08 -7.14 1.97
CA VAL A 101 -2.91 -7.64 3.09
C VAL A 101 -2.07 -8.50 4.03
N ALA A 102 -1.21 -9.37 3.50
CA ALA A 102 -0.37 -10.24 4.32
C ALA A 102 0.57 -9.43 5.22
N ALA A 103 1.23 -8.40 4.69
CA ALA A 103 2.11 -7.53 5.45
C ALA A 103 1.35 -6.83 6.58
N THR A 104 0.18 -6.29 6.27
CA THR A 104 -0.66 -5.60 7.24
C THR A 104 -1.13 -6.55 8.33
N LYS A 105 -1.57 -7.75 7.95
CA LYS A 105 -2.03 -8.76 8.92
C LYS A 105 -0.90 -9.25 9.81
N GLN A 106 0.32 -9.36 9.29
CA GLN A 106 1.47 -9.72 10.10
C GLN A 106 1.72 -8.69 11.21
N GLU A 107 1.66 -7.39 10.88
CA GLU A 107 1.83 -6.33 11.86
C GLU A 107 0.69 -6.33 12.87
N ASP A 108 -0.54 -6.55 12.43
CA ASP A 108 -1.70 -6.68 13.32
C ASP A 108 -1.53 -7.86 14.28
N ASN A 109 -1.09 -9.01 13.80
CA ASN A 109 -0.84 -10.19 14.61
C ASN A 109 0.28 -9.97 15.63
N ASN A 110 1.22 -9.09 15.33
CA ASN A 110 2.29 -8.71 16.25
C ASN A 110 1.84 -7.69 17.32
N GLY A 111 0.58 -7.30 17.30
CA GLY A 111 0.00 -6.36 18.27
C GLY A 111 0.18 -4.90 17.90
N ASN A 112 0.58 -4.59 16.68
CA ASN A 112 0.76 -3.21 16.24
C ASN A 112 -0.57 -2.63 15.73
N ASP A 113 -0.77 -1.33 15.97
CA ASP A 113 -1.84 -0.57 15.37
C ASP A 113 -1.41 -0.26 13.92
N VAL A 114 -2.12 -0.81 12.94
CA VAL A 114 -1.74 -0.75 11.54
C VAL A 114 -2.95 -0.56 10.65
N THR A 115 -2.77 0.19 9.56
CA THR A 115 -3.77 0.40 8.52
C THR A 115 -3.15 0.11 7.17
N LEU A 116 -3.89 -0.57 6.30
CA LEU A 116 -3.56 -0.70 4.88
C LEU A 116 -4.35 0.35 4.10
N LEU A 117 -3.63 1.29 3.50
CA LEU A 117 -4.24 2.33 2.68
C LEU A 117 -4.32 1.85 1.23
N VAL A 118 -5.54 1.76 0.73
CA VAL A 118 -5.83 1.25 -0.62
C VAL A 118 -6.69 2.25 -1.38
N GLY A 119 -6.83 2.05 -2.69
CA GLY A 119 -7.70 2.86 -3.53
C GLY A 119 -9.03 2.17 -3.81
N ALA A 120 -9.48 2.27 -5.06
CA ALA A 120 -10.80 1.83 -5.49
C ALA A 120 -10.83 0.37 -5.97
N ASP A 121 -9.70 -0.34 -5.95
CA ASP A 121 -9.59 -1.71 -6.44
C ASP A 121 -10.60 -2.63 -5.72
N ASP A 122 -11.44 -3.31 -6.47
CA ASP A 122 -12.45 -4.23 -5.93
C ASP A 122 -11.87 -5.52 -5.37
N ASP A 123 -10.59 -5.82 -5.60
CA ASP A 123 -9.88 -6.92 -4.96
C ASP A 123 -9.95 -6.84 -3.43
N TYR A 124 -10.15 -5.65 -2.88
CA TYR A 124 -10.24 -5.45 -1.42
C TYR A 124 -11.66 -5.60 -0.86
N ASP A 125 -12.69 -5.73 -1.71
CA ASP A 125 -14.09 -5.82 -1.26
C ASP A 125 -14.32 -6.97 -0.30
N ASP A 126 -13.81 -8.16 -0.61
CA ASP A 126 -13.97 -9.34 0.23
C ASP A 126 -13.28 -9.15 1.60
N PHE A 127 -12.12 -8.50 1.63
CA PHE A 127 -11.42 -8.24 2.88
C PHE A 127 -12.16 -7.27 3.77
N GLU A 128 -12.85 -6.30 3.19
CA GLU A 128 -13.64 -5.33 3.94
C GLU A 128 -14.86 -5.96 4.62
N GLU A 129 -15.32 -7.10 4.15
CA GLU A 129 -16.44 -7.84 4.71
C GLU A 129 -16.03 -8.86 5.78
N GLU A 130 -14.73 -9.20 5.86
CA GLU A 130 -14.22 -10.20 6.78
C GLU A 130 -13.82 -9.58 8.11
N GLU A 131 -14.31 -10.16 9.22
CA GLU A 131 -14.02 -9.67 10.56
C GLU A 131 -12.51 -9.57 10.85
N ARG A 132 -11.72 -10.47 10.27
CA ARG A 132 -10.26 -10.51 10.50
C ARG A 132 -9.52 -9.36 9.84
N PHE A 133 -10.10 -8.74 8.81
CA PHE A 133 -9.40 -7.78 7.96
C PHE A 133 -10.09 -6.43 7.86
N LYS A 134 -11.39 -6.34 8.06
CA LYS A 134 -12.15 -5.11 7.77
C LYS A 134 -11.63 -3.88 8.53
N HIS A 135 -11.14 -4.07 9.74
CA HIS A 135 -10.60 -2.99 10.57
C HIS A 135 -9.22 -2.52 10.13
N LEU A 136 -8.59 -3.24 9.21
CA LEU A 136 -7.24 -2.94 8.70
C LEU A 136 -7.28 -2.14 7.39
N ILE A 137 -8.40 -2.16 6.67
CA ILE A 137 -8.50 -1.59 5.32
C ILE A 137 -9.07 -0.18 5.39
N GLU A 138 -8.36 0.77 4.78
CA GLU A 138 -8.84 2.14 4.62
C GLU A 138 -8.69 2.55 3.18
N ARG A 139 -9.77 3.05 2.56
CA ARG A 139 -9.75 3.51 1.17
C ARG A 139 -9.52 5.02 1.14
N PHE A 140 -8.58 5.47 0.30
CA PHE A 140 -8.35 6.90 0.11
C PHE A 140 -9.29 7.50 -0.93
N ARG A 141 -9.90 6.66 -1.76
CA ARG A 141 -10.95 7.06 -2.72
C ARG A 141 -11.80 5.85 -3.06
N ASP A 142 -13.05 6.09 -3.49
CA ASP A 142 -14.01 5.03 -3.79
C ASP A 142 -14.09 4.74 -5.29
N GLU A 143 -13.59 5.63 -6.14
CA GLU A 143 -13.62 5.47 -7.59
C GLU A 143 -12.23 5.65 -8.17
N PRO A 144 -11.89 4.93 -9.26
CA PRO A 144 -10.60 5.10 -9.92
C PRO A 144 -10.48 6.49 -10.56
N ALA A 145 -9.25 6.87 -10.82
CA ALA A 145 -8.96 8.16 -11.45
C ALA A 145 -9.52 8.23 -12.89
#